data_c6999995c2a73411a0caa4bc50127179
#
_entry.id   c6999995c2a73411a0caa4bc50127179
#
_cell.length_a   1.000
_cell.length_b   1.000
_cell.length_c   1.000
_cell.angle_alpha   90.00
_cell.angle_beta   90.00
_cell.angle_gamma   90.00
#
_symmetry.space_group_name_H-M   'P 1'
#
loop_
_entity.id
_entity.type
_entity.pdbx_description
1 polymer ?
#
loop_
_entity_poly.entity_id
_entity_poly.type
_entity_poly.pdbx_seq_one_letter_code
_entity_poly.pdbx_strand_id
1 'polypeptide(L)'
;KITDFYTETYPNQNRVLERWGEVGKPNNIGSTPRTANRAYLDGYLAEFHYVDGQQLTQADFGETGDYGEWKPIEYSGTYGTNGFYLPFKQDYTVEGFSTVTYKGTGVNPTYIGGTGYRPDLTWIKPRSTADNHVLYDSVRGYDNQLKANATDAEDTNGRVASANDGFTIKTTDANQNSASHTYVAWNWDMGSDTPTGFGCVTWKGNAVDNREISGVGFQPDLVWLKSRSDADHTYVQDSVRGAQKQLIT
;
A
#
# COMPACT_ATOMS: atom_id res chain seq x y z
N LYS A 1 -20.96 -21.79 5.85
CA LYS A 1 -21.02 -23.05 5.08
C LYS A 1 -22.40 -23.21 4.47
N ILE A 2 -22.46 -23.37 3.16
CA ILE A 2 -23.71 -23.77 2.47
C ILE A 2 -23.79 -25.29 2.59
N THR A 3 -24.82 -25.79 3.25
CA THR A 3 -25.05 -27.23 3.48
C THR A 3 -26.36 -27.72 2.88
N ASP A 4 -27.14 -26.81 2.32
CA ASP A 4 -28.45 -27.14 1.71
C ASP A 4 -28.41 -26.72 0.23
N PHE A 5 -28.47 -27.68 -0.66
CA PHE A 5 -28.46 -27.48 -2.11
C PHE A 5 -29.80 -27.98 -2.67
N TYR A 6 -30.41 -27.18 -3.50
CA TYR A 6 -31.63 -27.57 -4.20
C TYR A 6 -31.42 -28.80 -5.09
N THR A 7 -30.24 -28.89 -5.71
CA THR A 7 -29.81 -30.03 -6.52
C THR A 7 -28.32 -30.22 -6.41
N GLU A 8 -27.89 -31.42 -6.06
CA GLU A 8 -26.47 -31.79 -6.05
C GLU A 8 -26.22 -32.75 -7.22
N THR A 9 -25.29 -32.38 -8.09
CA THR A 9 -24.85 -33.25 -9.18
C THR A 9 -23.35 -33.34 -9.17
N TYR A 10 -22.82 -34.49 -8.87
CA TYR A 10 -21.39 -34.78 -8.85
C TYR A 10 -20.96 -35.40 -10.18
N PRO A 11 -19.81 -35.06 -10.72
CA PRO A 11 -19.23 -35.72 -11.87
C PRO A 11 -18.88 -37.19 -11.48
N ASN A 12 -18.94 -38.07 -12.47
CA ASN A 12 -18.50 -39.46 -12.27
C ASN A 12 -17.02 -39.49 -11.89
N GLN A 13 -16.63 -40.47 -11.07
CA GLN A 13 -15.22 -40.69 -10.71
C GLN A 13 -14.35 -40.81 -11.99
N ASN A 14 -13.19 -40.18 -11.99
CA ASN A 14 -12.21 -40.12 -13.09
C ASN A 14 -12.72 -39.39 -14.37
N ARG A 15 -13.77 -38.61 -14.27
CA ARG A 15 -14.17 -37.74 -15.37
C ARG A 15 -13.24 -36.55 -15.46
N VAL A 16 -12.61 -36.36 -16.61
CA VAL A 16 -11.94 -35.12 -16.96
C VAL A 16 -13.01 -34.04 -17.13
N LEU A 17 -12.95 -32.98 -16.37
CA LEU A 17 -13.86 -31.84 -16.52
C LEU A 17 -13.45 -31.09 -17.79
N GLU A 18 -14.30 -31.22 -18.82
CA GLU A 18 -14.16 -30.42 -20.03
C GLU A 18 -14.17 -28.94 -19.66
N ARG A 19 -13.09 -28.23 -20.01
CA ARG A 19 -12.83 -26.80 -19.80
C ARG A 19 -11.94 -26.39 -18.62
N TRP A 20 -11.74 -27.20 -17.59
CA TRP A 20 -10.75 -26.92 -16.56
C TRP A 20 -9.42 -27.58 -16.92
N GLY A 21 -8.38 -26.76 -17.15
CA GLY A 21 -7.07 -27.27 -17.54
C GLY A 21 -6.91 -27.70 -19.00
N GLU A 22 -7.89 -27.45 -19.87
CA GLU A 22 -7.76 -27.71 -21.30
C GLU A 22 -6.80 -26.68 -21.93
N VAL A 23 -5.79 -27.17 -22.65
CA VAL A 23 -4.80 -26.32 -23.33
C VAL A 23 -5.48 -25.36 -24.31
N GLY A 24 -5.19 -24.07 -24.17
CA GLY A 24 -5.74 -23.03 -25.04
C GLY A 24 -7.16 -22.52 -24.66
N LYS A 25 -7.73 -23.00 -23.55
CA LYS A 25 -8.98 -22.48 -23.03
C LYS A 25 -8.73 -21.60 -21.79
N PRO A 26 -9.20 -20.34 -21.78
CA PRO A 26 -9.05 -19.50 -20.60
C PRO A 26 -9.95 -20.01 -19.46
N ASN A 27 -9.39 -20.13 -18.28
CA ASN A 27 -10.11 -20.29 -17.03
C ASN A 27 -10.21 -18.96 -16.33
N ASN A 28 -11.38 -18.60 -15.84
CA ASN A 28 -11.59 -17.32 -15.18
C ASN A 28 -11.98 -17.54 -13.72
N ILE A 29 -11.36 -16.79 -12.85
CA ILE A 29 -11.72 -16.68 -11.44
C ILE A 29 -12.46 -15.35 -11.26
N GLY A 30 -13.61 -15.36 -10.62
CA GLY A 30 -14.41 -14.15 -10.40
C GLY A 30 -15.13 -13.58 -11.65
N SER A 31 -15.12 -14.29 -12.78
CA SER A 31 -15.94 -13.88 -13.93
C SER A 31 -16.36 -15.07 -14.79
N THR A 32 -17.41 -14.88 -15.62
CA THR A 32 -17.78 -15.88 -16.62
C THR A 32 -16.98 -15.70 -17.90
N PRO A 33 -16.56 -16.80 -18.59
CA PRO A 33 -15.76 -16.73 -19.83
C PRO A 33 -16.56 -16.36 -21.08
N ARG A 34 -17.80 -15.86 -20.94
CA ARG A 34 -18.66 -15.51 -22.07
C ARG A 34 -18.22 -14.21 -22.73
N THR A 35 -18.18 -14.17 -24.05
CA THR A 35 -17.83 -12.96 -24.83
C THR A 35 -18.89 -11.88 -24.81
N ALA A 36 -20.16 -12.29 -24.63
CA ALA A 36 -21.29 -11.38 -24.44
C ALA A 36 -21.89 -11.61 -23.05
N ASN A 37 -22.29 -10.54 -22.36
CA ASN A 37 -22.87 -10.57 -21.01
C ASN A 37 -21.93 -11.23 -19.98
N ARG A 38 -20.71 -10.71 -19.85
CA ARG A 38 -19.80 -11.12 -18.78
C ARG A 38 -20.41 -10.75 -17.43
N ALA A 39 -20.60 -11.75 -16.58
CA ALA A 39 -20.88 -11.54 -15.17
C ALA A 39 -19.55 -11.51 -14.41
N TYR A 40 -19.38 -10.52 -13.59
CA TYR A 40 -18.22 -10.36 -12.70
C TYR A 40 -18.67 -10.59 -11.26
N LEU A 41 -17.79 -11.16 -10.46
CA LEU A 41 -17.99 -11.21 -9.02
C LEU A 41 -17.96 -9.76 -8.48
N ASP A 42 -19.02 -9.36 -7.83
CA ASP A 42 -19.07 -8.14 -7.03
C ASP A 42 -18.84 -8.54 -5.57
N GLY A 43 -17.58 -8.54 -5.14
CA GLY A 43 -17.18 -9.03 -3.83
C GLY A 43 -15.69 -9.25 -3.71
N TYR A 44 -15.29 -9.90 -2.61
CA TYR A 44 -13.91 -10.18 -2.27
C TYR A 44 -13.61 -11.67 -2.44
N LEU A 45 -12.40 -12.00 -2.88
CA LEU A 45 -11.86 -13.35 -2.95
C LEU A 45 -10.61 -13.41 -2.07
N ALA A 46 -10.48 -14.51 -1.33
CA ALA A 46 -9.29 -14.83 -0.57
C ALA A 46 -9.06 -16.34 -0.63
N GLU A 47 -7.81 -16.76 -0.50
CA GLU A 47 -7.43 -18.16 -0.32
C GLU A 47 -8.04 -19.08 -1.41
N PHE A 48 -7.73 -18.81 -2.68
CA PHE A 48 -8.18 -19.69 -3.75
C PHE A 48 -7.18 -20.84 -3.96
N HIS A 49 -7.63 -22.05 -3.72
CA HIS A 49 -6.85 -23.27 -3.90
C HIS A 49 -7.41 -24.11 -5.06
N TYR A 50 -6.54 -24.51 -5.98
CA TYR A 50 -6.81 -25.53 -6.97
C TYR A 50 -5.83 -26.68 -6.77
N VAL A 51 -6.35 -27.83 -6.32
CA VAL A 51 -5.53 -29.02 -6.02
C VAL A 51 -5.85 -30.10 -7.04
N ASP A 52 -4.82 -30.60 -7.73
CA ASP A 52 -4.92 -31.59 -8.79
C ASP A 52 -4.64 -32.99 -8.21
N GLY A 53 -5.48 -33.96 -8.62
CA GLY A 53 -5.30 -35.37 -8.34
C GLY A 53 -5.62 -35.82 -6.90
N GLN A 54 -6.23 -34.95 -6.07
CA GLN A 54 -6.57 -35.29 -4.69
C GLN A 54 -8.01 -34.92 -4.37
N GLN A 55 -8.65 -35.72 -3.51
CA GLN A 55 -9.93 -35.39 -2.91
C GLN A 55 -9.69 -34.89 -1.49
N LEU A 56 -9.94 -33.62 -1.27
CA LEU A 56 -9.71 -32.92 -0.02
C LEU A 56 -11.05 -32.49 0.60
N THR A 57 -11.00 -32.16 1.88
CA THR A 57 -12.15 -31.70 2.65
C THR A 57 -12.01 -30.23 3.02
N GLN A 58 -13.05 -29.65 3.56
CA GLN A 58 -13.02 -28.25 4.03
C GLN A 58 -11.99 -28.03 5.19
N ALA A 59 -11.66 -29.08 5.94
CA ALA A 59 -10.69 -28.99 7.04
C ALA A 59 -9.25 -28.85 6.53
N ASP A 60 -9.00 -29.17 5.25
CA ASP A 60 -7.69 -28.96 4.62
C ASP A 60 -7.45 -27.49 4.26
N PHE A 61 -8.51 -26.68 4.22
CA PHE A 61 -8.47 -25.28 3.77
C PHE A 61 -8.96 -24.27 4.81
N GLY A 62 -9.31 -24.73 6.00
CA GLY A 62 -9.77 -23.81 7.05
C GLY A 62 -9.92 -24.49 8.39
N GLU A 63 -9.90 -23.69 9.43
CA GLU A 63 -10.04 -24.07 10.82
C GLU A 63 -11.16 -23.31 11.52
N THR A 64 -11.54 -23.78 12.68
CA THR A 64 -12.47 -23.05 13.56
C THR A 64 -11.66 -22.11 14.43
N GLY A 65 -11.94 -20.83 14.37
CA GLY A 65 -11.32 -19.81 15.22
C GLY A 65 -11.87 -19.81 16.66
N ASP A 66 -11.31 -18.95 17.49
CA ASP A 66 -11.56 -18.88 18.93
C ASP A 66 -13.02 -18.55 19.30
N TYR A 67 -13.77 -17.95 18.39
CA TYR A 67 -15.19 -17.58 18.58
C TYR A 67 -16.14 -18.49 17.80
N GLY A 68 -15.64 -19.63 17.28
CA GLY A 68 -16.42 -20.57 16.50
C GLY A 68 -16.64 -20.19 15.02
N GLU A 69 -16.03 -19.09 14.57
CA GLU A 69 -16.02 -18.69 13.17
C GLU A 69 -15.09 -19.60 12.36
N TRP A 70 -15.43 -19.84 11.11
CA TRP A 70 -14.53 -20.53 10.19
C TRP A 70 -13.49 -19.54 9.63
N LYS A 71 -12.21 -19.90 9.76
CA LYS A 71 -11.07 -19.14 9.21
C LYS A 71 -10.41 -19.93 8.09
N PRO A 72 -10.12 -19.31 6.94
CA PRO A 72 -9.30 -19.93 5.91
C PRO A 72 -7.86 -20.10 6.41
N ILE A 73 -7.22 -21.20 6.00
CA ILE A 73 -5.79 -21.46 6.22
C ILE A 73 -5.13 -21.81 4.89
N GLU A 74 -3.84 -21.57 4.79
CA GLU A 74 -3.06 -22.03 3.65
C GLU A 74 -2.97 -23.55 3.66
N TYR A 75 -3.26 -24.18 2.52
CA TYR A 75 -3.13 -25.63 2.38
C TYR A 75 -1.65 -26.05 2.41
N SER A 76 -1.28 -26.88 3.35
CA SER A 76 0.09 -27.32 3.59
C SER A 76 0.50 -28.59 2.80
N GLY A 77 -0.43 -29.16 2.02
CA GLY A 77 -0.16 -30.34 1.20
C GLY A 77 0.40 -30.01 -0.18
N THR A 78 0.50 -31.03 -1.03
CA THR A 78 0.98 -30.86 -2.41
C THR A 78 -0.17 -30.48 -3.34
N TYR A 79 0.04 -29.50 -4.20
CA TYR A 79 -1.00 -29.03 -5.14
C TYR A 79 -1.17 -29.93 -6.39
N GLY A 80 -0.26 -30.89 -6.61
CA GLY A 80 -0.23 -31.70 -7.82
C GLY A 80 0.43 -30.96 -9.00
N THR A 81 0.40 -31.62 -10.19
CA THR A 81 1.13 -31.11 -11.37
C THR A 81 0.54 -29.80 -11.93
N ASN A 82 -0.77 -29.66 -11.88
CA ASN A 82 -1.50 -28.51 -12.42
C ASN A 82 -2.15 -27.66 -11.33
N GLY A 83 -1.96 -28.03 -10.06
CA GLY A 83 -2.53 -27.31 -8.94
C GLY A 83 -1.77 -26.02 -8.63
N PHE A 84 -2.48 -25.06 -8.05
CA PHE A 84 -1.91 -23.76 -7.67
C PHE A 84 -2.68 -23.12 -6.51
N TYR A 85 -2.06 -22.15 -5.89
CA TYR A 85 -2.61 -21.34 -4.82
C TYR A 85 -2.57 -19.86 -5.20
N LEU A 86 -3.69 -19.17 -4.99
CA LEU A 86 -3.80 -17.73 -5.12
C LEU A 86 -4.33 -17.17 -3.78
N PRO A 87 -3.47 -16.65 -2.94
CA PRO A 87 -3.89 -16.10 -1.64
C PRO A 87 -4.84 -14.92 -1.81
N PHE A 88 -4.80 -14.19 -2.92
CA PHE A 88 -5.40 -12.87 -3.07
C PHE A 88 -5.09 -11.97 -1.86
N LYS A 89 -4.19 -12.43 -1.02
CA LYS A 89 -3.59 -11.65 0.05
C LYS A 89 -2.69 -10.67 -0.65
N GLN A 90 -3.15 -9.45 -0.72
CA GLN A 90 -2.33 -8.37 -1.20
C GLN A 90 -1.33 -8.08 -0.07
N ASP A 91 -0.21 -8.77 -0.11
CA ASP A 91 0.95 -8.42 0.69
C ASP A 91 1.60 -7.19 0.04
N TYR A 92 1.00 -6.03 0.28
CA TYR A 92 1.56 -4.74 -0.10
C TYR A 92 2.65 -4.26 0.87
N THR A 93 3.07 -5.11 1.77
CA THR A 93 4.21 -4.82 2.60
C THR A 93 5.48 -4.96 1.78
N VAL A 94 5.73 -3.97 0.93
CA VAL A 94 7.11 -3.57 0.72
C VAL A 94 7.57 -3.17 2.12
N GLU A 95 8.51 -3.91 2.66
CA GLU A 95 9.07 -3.65 3.97
C GLU A 95 9.48 -2.18 4.03
N GLY A 96 8.96 -1.44 5.00
CA GLY A 96 9.20 0.00 5.13
C GLY A 96 8.38 0.93 4.24
N PHE A 97 7.38 0.42 3.48
CA PHE A 97 6.46 1.25 2.70
C PHE A 97 5.02 0.78 2.83
N SER A 98 4.09 1.68 3.04
CA SER A 98 2.65 1.40 3.04
C SER A 98 1.83 2.51 2.42
N THR A 99 0.65 2.16 1.92
CA THR A 99 -0.30 3.10 1.36
C THR A 99 -1.65 2.93 2.04
N VAL A 100 -2.18 4.00 2.61
CA VAL A 100 -3.53 4.01 3.18
C VAL A 100 -4.41 5.03 2.47
N THR A 101 -5.69 4.70 2.31
CA THR A 101 -6.69 5.62 1.78
C THR A 101 -7.76 5.88 2.83
N TYR A 102 -8.22 7.12 2.90
CA TYR A 102 -9.26 7.49 3.86
C TYR A 102 -10.17 8.59 3.34
N LYS A 103 -11.34 8.71 3.94
CA LYS A 103 -12.23 9.87 3.78
C LYS A 103 -11.98 10.84 4.93
N GLY A 104 -11.82 12.10 4.61
CA GLY A 104 -11.73 13.14 5.64
C GLY A 104 -12.98 13.19 6.48
N THR A 105 -12.83 13.50 7.75
CA THR A 105 -13.93 13.58 8.71
C THR A 105 -14.37 15.01 9.01
N GLY A 106 -13.49 15.98 8.76
CA GLY A 106 -13.66 17.35 9.20
C GLY A 106 -13.61 17.50 10.73
N VAL A 107 -13.14 16.48 11.44
CA VAL A 107 -13.00 16.46 12.91
C VAL A 107 -11.53 16.51 13.29
N ASN A 108 -11.21 17.22 14.36
CA ASN A 108 -9.87 17.35 14.92
C ASN A 108 -9.89 16.90 16.39
N PRO A 109 -9.07 15.90 16.80
CA PRO A 109 -8.18 15.09 15.98
C PRO A 109 -8.88 13.93 15.24
N THR A 110 -8.26 13.46 14.14
CA THR A 110 -8.66 12.23 13.45
C THR A 110 -7.45 11.29 13.33
N TYR A 111 -7.58 10.06 13.81
CA TYR A 111 -6.58 9.02 13.69
C TYR A 111 -6.75 8.26 12.37
N ILE A 112 -5.64 8.02 11.67
CA ILE A 112 -5.55 7.21 10.46
C ILE A 112 -4.55 6.08 10.74
N GLY A 113 -5.04 4.86 10.83
CA GLY A 113 -4.25 3.66 11.10
C GLY A 113 -4.10 2.76 9.87
N GLY A 114 -3.48 1.58 10.09
CA GLY A 114 -3.32 0.56 9.07
C GLY A 114 -2.04 0.70 8.26
N THR A 115 -1.04 1.40 8.77
CA THR A 115 0.29 1.46 8.14
C THR A 115 1.14 0.24 8.44
N GLY A 116 0.86 -0.49 9.54
CA GLY A 116 1.63 -1.63 10.03
C GLY A 116 2.86 -1.25 10.86
N TYR A 117 3.20 0.02 10.91
CA TYR A 117 4.35 0.58 11.65
C TYR A 117 4.11 2.05 11.94
N ARG A 118 5.02 2.65 12.72
CA ARG A 118 5.09 4.09 12.95
C ARG A 118 5.80 4.77 11.79
N PRO A 119 5.12 5.54 10.92
CA PRO A 119 5.77 6.18 9.79
C PRO A 119 6.85 7.18 10.20
N ASP A 120 7.95 7.22 9.45
CA ASP A 120 8.98 8.25 9.51
C ASP A 120 8.75 9.35 8.49
N LEU A 121 8.14 9.03 7.34
CA LEU A 121 7.65 10.01 6.40
C LEU A 121 6.22 9.67 6.00
N THR A 122 5.35 10.66 6.01
CA THR A 122 3.98 10.59 5.52
C THR A 122 3.76 11.65 4.45
N TRP A 123 3.39 11.21 3.26
CA TRP A 123 3.00 12.06 2.13
C TRP A 123 1.51 11.93 1.88
N ILE A 124 0.76 13.00 2.11
CA ILE A 124 -0.71 13.02 1.95
C ILE A 124 -1.12 13.79 0.70
N LYS A 125 -2.06 13.24 -0.06
CA LYS A 125 -2.66 13.88 -1.23
C LYS A 125 -4.18 13.73 -1.22
N PRO A 126 -4.94 14.82 -1.34
CA PRO A 126 -6.37 14.74 -1.69
C PRO A 126 -6.56 14.09 -3.06
N ARG A 127 -7.46 13.11 -3.13
CA ARG A 127 -7.79 12.40 -4.38
C ARG A 127 -8.93 13.04 -5.14
N SER A 128 -9.83 13.71 -4.43
CA SER A 128 -11.08 14.27 -4.97
C SER A 128 -10.97 15.75 -5.34
N THR A 129 -9.83 16.40 -5.06
CA THR A 129 -9.59 17.82 -5.36
C THR A 129 -8.17 18.08 -5.82
N ALA A 130 -7.92 19.29 -6.34
CA ALA A 130 -6.60 19.74 -6.80
C ALA A 130 -5.74 20.38 -5.69
N ASP A 131 -6.09 20.19 -4.42
CA ASP A 131 -5.33 20.74 -3.30
C ASP A 131 -3.90 20.18 -3.20
N ASN A 132 -3.05 20.85 -2.43
CA ASN A 132 -1.62 20.56 -2.37
C ASN A 132 -1.31 19.18 -1.79
N HIS A 133 -0.13 18.66 -2.15
CA HIS A 133 0.49 17.51 -1.52
C HIS A 133 1.27 17.96 -0.29
N VAL A 134 1.08 17.31 0.84
CA VAL A 134 1.74 17.68 2.10
C VAL A 134 2.64 16.55 2.61
N LEU A 135 3.79 16.94 3.14
CA LEU A 135 4.84 16.06 3.63
C LEU A 135 5.13 16.34 5.10
N TYR A 136 5.19 15.27 5.88
CA TYR A 136 5.59 15.27 7.29
C TYR A 136 6.61 14.17 7.53
N ASP A 137 7.64 14.42 8.34
CA ASP A 137 8.61 13.39 8.68
C ASP A 137 9.17 13.53 10.11
N SER A 138 9.76 12.44 10.60
CA SER A 138 10.30 12.34 11.95
C SER A 138 11.57 13.17 12.15
N VAL A 139 12.34 13.40 11.09
CA VAL A 139 13.62 14.13 11.14
C VAL A 139 13.42 15.64 11.35
N ARG A 140 12.43 16.22 10.66
CA ARG A 140 12.03 17.62 10.86
C ARG A 140 11.09 17.80 12.05
N GLY A 141 10.47 16.71 12.49
CA GLY A 141 9.34 16.69 13.41
C GLY A 141 8.00 16.80 12.67
N TYR A 142 7.03 16.00 13.09
CA TYR A 142 5.71 15.91 12.47
C TYR A 142 4.85 17.20 12.61
N ASP A 143 5.31 18.16 13.38
CA ASP A 143 4.69 19.49 13.44
C ASP A 143 5.03 20.37 12.23
N ASN A 144 6.00 19.96 11.42
CA ASN A 144 6.55 20.71 10.30
C ASN A 144 6.05 20.17 8.95
N GLN A 145 5.29 21.00 8.25
CA GLN A 145 4.72 20.69 6.94
C GLN A 145 5.54 21.29 5.81
N LEU A 146 5.85 20.47 4.80
CA LEU A 146 6.27 20.96 3.48
C LEU A 146 5.20 20.62 2.44
N LYS A 147 5.13 21.39 1.37
CA LYS A 147 4.31 21.08 0.19
C LYS A 147 5.21 20.59 -0.94
N ALA A 148 4.91 19.39 -1.45
CA ALA A 148 5.73 18.76 -2.49
C ALA A 148 5.57 19.43 -3.88
N ASN A 149 4.42 20.00 -4.14
CA ASN A 149 4.02 20.59 -5.41
C ASN A 149 3.92 22.12 -5.37
N ALA A 150 4.52 22.77 -4.39
CA ALA A 150 4.53 24.22 -4.25
C ALA A 150 5.90 24.71 -3.78
N THR A 151 6.18 25.98 -4.03
CA THR A 151 7.43 26.61 -3.63
C THR A 151 7.47 27.06 -2.17
N ASP A 152 6.35 26.98 -1.44
CA ASP A 152 6.25 27.46 -0.06
C ASP A 152 7.38 26.92 0.84
N ALA A 153 7.85 27.78 1.72
CA ALA A 153 8.71 27.37 2.85
C ALA A 153 7.97 26.46 3.82
N GLU A 154 8.71 25.86 4.76
CA GLU A 154 8.17 25.00 5.81
C GLU A 154 7.17 25.76 6.71
N ASP A 155 6.03 25.13 6.97
CA ASP A 155 4.98 25.61 7.86
C ASP A 155 5.00 24.80 9.17
N THR A 156 5.07 25.47 10.32
CA THR A 156 5.25 24.87 11.64
C THR A 156 3.94 24.78 12.45
N ASN A 157 2.80 24.57 11.81
CA ASN A 157 1.49 24.64 12.43
C ASN A 157 0.99 23.35 13.13
N GLY A 158 1.81 22.34 13.32
CA GLY A 158 1.48 21.16 14.15
C GLY A 158 0.27 20.36 13.71
N ARG A 159 0.08 20.15 12.41
CA ARG A 159 -1.16 19.59 11.84
C ARG A 159 -1.24 18.07 11.85
N VAL A 160 -0.12 17.38 12.01
CA VAL A 160 -0.04 15.91 12.06
C VAL A 160 0.87 15.48 13.20
N ALA A 161 0.62 14.29 13.73
CA ALA A 161 1.51 13.60 14.66
C ALA A 161 1.64 12.14 14.23
N SER A 162 2.82 11.54 14.35
CA SER A 162 2.98 10.11 14.11
C SER A 162 2.35 9.28 15.24
N ALA A 163 1.90 8.07 14.93
CA ALA A 163 1.37 7.09 15.87
C ALA A 163 1.95 5.71 15.56
N ASN A 164 1.84 4.74 16.48
CA ASN A 164 2.52 3.44 16.36
C ASN A 164 2.09 2.62 15.12
N ASP A 165 0.86 2.82 14.64
CA ASP A 165 0.33 2.19 13.44
C ASP A 165 -0.37 3.24 12.58
N GLY A 166 0.36 4.31 12.22
CA GLY A 166 -0.19 5.38 11.41
C GLY A 166 0.11 6.79 11.92
N PHE A 167 -0.84 7.69 11.75
CA PHE A 167 -0.69 9.09 12.13
C PHE A 167 -2.01 9.73 12.57
N THR A 168 -1.92 10.80 13.31
CA THR A 168 -3.08 11.58 13.78
C THR A 168 -3.08 12.95 13.11
N ILE A 169 -4.18 13.28 12.45
CA ILE A 169 -4.40 14.58 11.83
C ILE A 169 -5.05 15.52 12.85
N LYS A 170 -4.43 16.67 13.10
CA LYS A 170 -4.84 17.69 14.06
C LYS A 170 -5.38 18.95 13.39
N THR A 171 -6.04 18.80 12.26
CA THR A 171 -6.62 19.91 11.50
C THR A 171 -7.83 19.45 10.70
N THR A 172 -8.62 20.40 10.23
CA THR A 172 -9.72 20.18 9.29
C THR A 172 -9.40 20.72 7.88
N ASP A 173 -8.13 21.04 7.64
CA ASP A 173 -7.61 21.62 6.40
C ASP A 173 -7.91 20.74 5.19
N ALA A 174 -8.21 21.38 4.05
CA ALA A 174 -8.57 20.70 2.80
C ALA A 174 -7.48 19.77 2.25
N ASN A 175 -6.20 20.07 2.51
CA ASN A 175 -5.09 19.23 2.04
C ASN A 175 -5.06 17.85 2.70
N GLN A 176 -5.72 17.65 3.85
CA GLN A 176 -5.56 16.40 4.63
C GLN A 176 -6.80 15.89 5.39
N ASN A 177 -7.84 16.70 5.70
CA ASN A 177 -8.98 16.22 6.51
C ASN A 177 -10.31 16.96 6.31
N SER A 178 -10.62 17.50 5.14
CA SER A 178 -11.96 18.01 4.85
C SER A 178 -12.98 16.87 4.76
N ALA A 179 -14.14 17.00 5.38
CA ALA A 179 -15.20 16.00 5.38
C ALA A 179 -15.74 15.63 3.98
N SER A 180 -15.57 16.50 3.00
CA SER A 180 -16.03 16.31 1.62
C SER A 180 -15.00 15.60 0.72
N HIS A 181 -13.78 15.39 1.21
CA HIS A 181 -12.67 14.92 0.40
C HIS A 181 -12.23 13.50 0.75
N THR A 182 -11.64 12.81 -0.23
CA THR A 182 -10.96 11.53 -0.06
C THR A 182 -9.47 11.72 -0.26
N TYR A 183 -8.66 10.92 0.46
CA TYR A 183 -7.22 11.08 0.53
C TYR A 183 -6.50 9.76 0.29
N VAL A 184 -5.24 9.88 -0.08
CA VAL A 184 -4.24 8.83 -0.03
C VAL A 184 -3.05 9.33 0.80
N ALA A 185 -2.48 8.46 1.61
CA ALA A 185 -1.23 8.70 2.31
C ALA A 185 -0.25 7.58 1.95
N TRP A 186 0.93 7.96 1.46
CA TRP A 186 2.09 7.09 1.29
C TRP A 186 2.99 7.28 2.50
N ASN A 187 3.41 6.18 3.08
CA ASN A 187 4.14 6.16 4.34
C ASN A 187 5.42 5.36 4.17
N TRP A 188 6.52 5.86 4.74
CA TRP A 188 7.81 5.20 4.76
C TRP A 188 8.32 5.09 6.19
N ASP A 189 9.00 3.97 6.46
CA ASP A 189 9.76 3.71 7.67
C ASP A 189 11.25 3.79 7.36
N MET A 190 12.03 4.42 8.24
CA MET A 190 13.49 4.50 8.20
C MET A 190 14.13 3.61 9.28
N GLY A 191 13.37 2.70 9.90
CA GLY A 191 13.78 1.88 11.03
C GLY A 191 15.01 1.03 10.76
N SER A 192 15.74 0.69 11.82
CA SER A 192 16.98 -0.11 11.76
C SER A 192 16.76 -1.55 11.28
N ASP A 193 15.52 -2.02 11.33
CA ASP A 193 15.14 -3.40 11.04
C ASP A 193 14.66 -3.59 9.60
N THR A 194 14.51 -2.51 8.86
CA THR A 194 14.11 -2.52 7.45
C THR A 194 15.33 -2.36 6.57
N PRO A 195 15.55 -3.20 5.53
CA PRO A 195 16.51 -2.94 4.49
C PRO A 195 16.01 -1.75 3.66
N THR A 196 16.29 -0.57 4.17
CA THR A 196 15.64 0.66 3.82
C THR A 196 16.38 1.33 2.69
N GLY A 197 16.09 1.16 1.51
CA GLY A 197 16.52 2.11 0.48
C GLY A 197 15.85 3.48 0.63
N PHE A 198 15.43 3.88 1.83
CA PHE A 198 14.81 5.16 2.13
C PHE A 198 15.45 5.86 3.34
N GLY A 199 15.65 7.18 3.25
CA GLY A 199 16.16 7.99 4.35
C GLY A 199 15.88 9.48 4.16
N CYS A 200 15.65 10.18 5.25
CA CYS A 200 15.52 11.63 5.29
C CYS A 200 16.69 12.24 6.08
N VAL A 201 17.21 13.34 5.60
CA VAL A 201 18.23 14.12 6.30
C VAL A 201 17.96 15.60 6.16
N THR A 202 18.37 16.38 7.16
CA THR A 202 18.34 17.85 7.10
C THR A 202 19.73 18.41 7.26
N TRP A 203 20.00 19.52 6.60
CA TRP A 203 21.28 20.22 6.76
C TRP A 203 21.09 21.74 6.59
N LYS A 204 22.05 22.49 7.06
CA LYS A 204 22.14 23.94 6.80
C LYS A 204 23.12 24.18 5.66
N GLY A 205 22.75 24.97 4.68
CA GLY A 205 23.63 25.44 3.62
C GLY A 205 24.84 26.17 4.21
N ASN A 206 26.02 26.04 3.59
CA ASN A 206 27.27 26.72 3.99
C ASN A 206 27.94 27.48 2.84
N ALA A 207 27.26 27.56 1.68
CA ALA A 207 27.74 28.22 0.46
C ALA A 207 29.10 27.67 -0.07
N VAL A 208 29.38 26.39 0.21
CA VAL A 208 30.58 25.71 -0.31
C VAL A 208 30.15 24.71 -1.37
N ASP A 209 30.79 24.79 -2.55
CA ASP A 209 30.58 23.84 -3.63
C ASP A 209 31.13 22.46 -3.27
N ASN A 210 30.53 21.42 -3.86
CA ASN A 210 30.90 20.02 -3.68
C ASN A 210 30.86 19.54 -2.21
N ARG A 211 29.94 20.11 -1.43
CA ARG A 211 29.73 19.67 -0.05
C ARG A 211 29.09 18.27 -0.05
N GLU A 212 29.68 17.35 0.67
CA GLU A 212 29.12 16.03 0.94
C GLU A 212 28.03 16.12 2.03
N ILE A 213 26.87 15.50 1.78
CA ILE A 213 25.79 15.32 2.74
C ILE A 213 25.73 13.83 3.10
N SER A 214 25.92 13.53 4.37
CA SER A 214 25.93 12.18 4.93
C SER A 214 24.76 11.94 5.87
N GLY A 215 24.60 10.71 6.35
CA GLY A 215 23.57 10.34 7.34
C GLY A 215 22.38 9.58 6.78
N VAL A 216 22.31 9.33 5.47
CA VAL A 216 21.27 8.48 4.86
C VAL A 216 21.55 6.98 5.01
N GLY A 217 22.80 6.56 5.31
CA GLY A 217 23.18 5.17 5.55
C GLY A 217 23.42 4.32 4.31
N PHE A 218 23.15 4.80 3.11
CA PHE A 218 23.34 4.13 1.82
C PHE A 218 23.63 5.14 0.71
N GLN A 219 24.02 4.67 -0.48
CA GLN A 219 24.14 5.50 -1.67
C GLN A 219 22.77 5.62 -2.34
N PRO A 220 22.15 6.82 -2.37
CA PRO A 220 20.83 6.98 -2.94
C PRO A 220 20.86 6.96 -4.48
N ASP A 221 19.91 6.26 -5.09
CA ASP A 221 19.63 6.32 -6.52
C ASP A 221 18.69 7.45 -6.91
N LEU A 222 17.87 7.93 -5.97
CA LEU A 222 17.01 9.08 -6.13
C LEU A 222 17.17 10.02 -4.94
N VAL A 223 17.35 11.29 -5.23
CA VAL A 223 17.46 12.36 -4.23
C VAL A 223 16.40 13.41 -4.49
N TRP A 224 15.63 13.73 -3.47
CA TRP A 224 14.61 14.74 -3.49
C TRP A 224 14.93 15.86 -2.50
N LEU A 225 15.11 17.07 -3.01
CA LEU A 225 15.60 18.22 -2.26
C LEU A 225 14.56 19.32 -2.17
N LYS A 226 14.35 19.87 -0.98
CA LYS A 226 13.45 20.99 -0.75
C LYS A 226 14.05 21.95 0.26
N SER A 227 14.06 23.26 -0.06
CA SER A 227 14.36 24.29 0.93
C SER A 227 13.29 24.32 2.03
N ARG A 228 13.73 24.47 3.28
CA ARG A 228 12.84 24.61 4.43
C ARG A 228 12.59 26.07 4.80
N SER A 229 13.61 26.91 4.64
CA SER A 229 13.60 28.31 5.10
C SER A 229 13.07 29.30 4.05
N ASP A 230 13.16 28.92 2.80
CA ASP A 230 12.87 29.84 1.70
C ASP A 230 11.86 29.22 0.74
N ALA A 231 11.10 30.10 0.07
CA ALA A 231 10.22 29.72 -1.01
C ALA A 231 11.05 29.37 -2.24
N ASP A 232 11.24 28.08 -2.50
CA ASP A 232 12.03 27.56 -3.62
C ASP A 232 11.40 26.30 -4.21
N HIS A 233 11.81 25.94 -5.42
CA HIS A 233 11.37 24.71 -6.09
C HIS A 233 11.80 23.46 -5.34
N THR A 234 11.13 22.36 -5.66
CA THR A 234 11.60 21.02 -5.30
C THR A 234 12.46 20.48 -6.43
N TYR A 235 13.62 19.94 -6.11
CA TYR A 235 14.58 19.39 -7.07
C TYR A 235 14.67 17.88 -6.90
N VAL A 236 14.58 17.14 -8.02
CA VAL A 236 14.71 15.69 -8.03
C VAL A 236 15.83 15.29 -8.98
N GLN A 237 16.75 14.50 -8.46
CA GLN A 237 17.86 13.91 -9.20
C GLN A 237 17.84 12.40 -9.05
N ASP A 238 18.29 11.66 -10.07
CA ASP A 238 18.41 10.21 -10.00
C ASP A 238 19.64 9.69 -10.78
N SER A 239 20.05 8.47 -10.43
CA SER A 239 21.20 7.79 -11.03
C SER A 239 20.97 7.43 -12.51
N VAL A 240 19.73 7.20 -12.95
CA VAL A 240 19.40 6.81 -14.33
C VAL A 240 19.57 7.97 -15.29
N ARG A 241 19.11 9.18 -14.93
CA ARG A 241 19.32 10.39 -15.72
C ARG A 241 20.73 10.97 -15.60
N GLY A 242 21.41 10.65 -14.52
CA GLY A 242 22.74 11.14 -14.16
C GLY A 242 22.68 12.38 -13.25
N ALA A 243 23.69 12.53 -12.41
CA ALA A 243 23.77 13.52 -11.32
C ALA A 243 23.69 14.99 -11.75
N GLN A 244 23.93 15.30 -13.02
CA GLN A 244 23.85 16.68 -13.55
C GLN A 244 22.49 17.03 -14.15
N LYS A 245 21.52 16.11 -14.11
CA LYS A 245 20.17 16.32 -14.63
C LYS A 245 19.16 16.31 -13.51
N GLN A 246 18.34 17.35 -13.44
CA GLN A 246 17.31 17.47 -12.41
C GLN A 246 15.93 17.72 -13.01
N LEU A 247 14.90 17.26 -12.33
CA LEU A 247 13.53 17.72 -12.49
C LEU A 247 13.26 18.80 -11.45
N ILE A 248 12.46 19.77 -11.82
CA ILE A 248 12.00 20.85 -10.96
C ILE A 248 10.48 20.75 -10.90
N THR A 249 9.91 20.72 -9.69
CA THR A 249 8.47 20.65 -9.43
C THR A 249 7.99 21.83 -8.60
#